data_9fe9336fc8b8b2def17b074fdaf741d5
#
_entry.id   9fe9336fc8b8b2def17b074fdaf741d5
#
_cell.length_a   1.000
_cell.length_b   1.000
_cell.length_c   1.000
_cell.angle_alpha   90.00
_cell.angle_beta   90.00
_cell.angle_gamma   90.00
#
_symmetry.space_group_name_H-M   'P 1'
#
loop_
_entity.id
_entity.type
_entity.pdbx_description
1 polymer ?
#
loop_
_entity_poly.entity_id
_entity_poly.type
_entity_poly.pdbx_seq_one_letter_code
_entity_poly.pdbx_strand_id
1 'polypeptide(L)'
;MGLFSRKSEIKEKRSLDDKTIFADSLFFCPSTSYITSSAMKISPVHRAVNLISRSCGILPISLYQKTEDGKHTIDNDLIWIVNNEPNEVQTRYTFFKQIMQDVLLTGNGYGLIMRDGTKVKEIRYIKPSYVVIKWNEADYKVSYDIKGYGVKQSYEVLHFFSESDDGIQGKSILKSAGDTLELAADSNRTARKFFKNGMGISGILKFKNLLNDKQRNEIRTAWSTSMSTGDGGIAILGNDADFQSVSLDPKNSQLLESRQFNVAEIARFFDMNPCMLGTDSNYNQIEAAMIGFLQECLQPVLTMIEQELNRKLLLRRERMQGYYFSFDTQDLLRCTKKDLADYLTKLVNNGLATPNELREKLDLKPMDGGDECYMQTAMSPINNIVKNTENERDTQE
;
A
#
# COMPACT_ATOMS: atom_id res chain seq x y z
N MET A 1 -69.16 -11.94 40.33
CA MET A 1 -68.99 -10.64 39.69
C MET A 1 -67.54 -10.35 39.53
N GLY A 2 -66.97 -10.67 38.40
CA GLY A 2 -65.55 -10.56 38.11
C GLY A 2 -65.28 -9.51 37.06
N LEU A 3 -64.54 -8.47 37.41
CA LEU A 3 -64.06 -7.47 36.49
C LEU A 3 -62.78 -7.98 35.84
N PHE A 4 -62.81 -8.27 34.52
CA PHE A 4 -61.65 -8.49 33.72
C PHE A 4 -61.08 -7.14 33.25
N SER A 5 -59.97 -6.74 33.81
CA SER A 5 -59.13 -5.66 33.30
C SER A 5 -58.31 -6.16 32.11
N ARG A 6 -58.63 -5.65 30.91
CA ARG A 6 -57.83 -5.82 29.71
C ARG A 6 -56.57 -4.94 29.77
N LYS A 7 -55.43 -5.53 30.06
CA LYS A 7 -54.15 -4.91 29.80
C LYS A 7 -53.94 -4.83 28.29
N SER A 8 -53.95 -3.62 27.74
CA SER A 8 -53.50 -3.34 26.37
C SER A 8 -51.99 -3.53 26.32
N GLU A 9 -51.53 -4.59 25.61
CA GLU A 9 -50.14 -4.72 25.21
C GLU A 9 -49.84 -3.61 24.20
N ILE A 10 -49.06 -2.64 24.59
CA ILE A 10 -48.38 -1.72 23.70
C ILE A 10 -47.31 -2.54 23.03
N LYS A 11 -47.56 -2.99 21.80
CA LYS A 11 -46.53 -3.48 20.90
C LYS A 11 -45.66 -2.27 20.54
N GLU A 12 -44.51 -2.16 21.20
CA GLU A 12 -43.42 -1.37 20.69
C GLU A 12 -43.09 -1.86 19.28
N LYS A 13 -43.43 -1.06 18.29
CA LYS A 13 -42.85 -1.15 16.95
C LYS A 13 -41.35 -0.90 17.10
N ARG A 14 -40.55 -1.95 17.25
CA ARG A 14 -39.13 -1.88 16.96
C ARG A 14 -39.00 -1.45 15.50
N SER A 15 -38.47 -0.25 15.29
CA SER A 15 -38.08 0.23 13.99
C SER A 15 -37.00 -0.70 13.45
N LEU A 16 -37.33 -1.40 12.39
CA LEU A 16 -36.46 -2.27 11.61
C LEU A 16 -35.59 -1.41 10.70
N ASP A 17 -34.67 -0.60 11.14
CA ASP A 17 -33.93 0.18 10.14
C ASP A 17 -32.51 0.59 10.49
N ASP A 18 -31.88 -0.02 11.50
CA ASP A 18 -30.44 0.04 11.64
C ASP A 18 -29.85 -1.33 11.32
N LYS A 19 -29.66 -1.65 10.04
CA LYS A 19 -28.70 -2.68 9.65
C LYS A 19 -27.32 -2.16 10.00
N THR A 20 -26.95 -2.39 11.24
CA THR A 20 -25.56 -2.30 11.63
C THR A 20 -24.82 -3.34 10.80
N ILE A 21 -23.91 -2.89 9.93
CA ILE A 21 -23.03 -3.79 9.21
C ILE A 21 -22.07 -4.41 10.25
N PHE A 22 -22.60 -5.33 11.04
CA PHE A 22 -21.83 -6.14 11.98
C PHE A 22 -21.10 -7.28 11.27
N ALA A 23 -21.37 -7.46 9.95
CA ALA A 23 -20.93 -8.67 9.28
C ALA A 23 -19.42 -8.87 9.34
N ASP A 24 -18.65 -7.81 9.30
CA ASP A 24 -17.19 -7.93 9.40
C ASP A 24 -16.60 -7.37 10.71
N SER A 25 -17.38 -6.68 11.53
CA SER A 25 -16.91 -6.29 12.87
C SER A 25 -16.82 -7.50 13.84
N LEU A 26 -17.57 -8.56 13.59
CA LEU A 26 -17.36 -9.85 14.26
C LEU A 26 -16.05 -10.54 13.85
N PHE A 27 -15.48 -10.19 12.68
CA PHE A 27 -14.14 -10.60 12.25
C PHE A 27 -13.02 -9.73 12.82
N PHE A 28 -13.33 -8.76 13.68
CA PHE A 28 -12.38 -8.24 14.65
C PHE A 28 -12.14 -9.26 15.78
N CYS A 29 -12.28 -10.53 15.46
CA CYS A 29 -11.75 -11.61 16.22
C CYS A 29 -10.23 -11.42 16.43
N PRO A 30 -9.68 -11.91 17.54
CA PRO A 30 -8.22 -11.99 17.75
C PRO A 30 -7.46 -12.56 16.54
N SER A 31 -8.15 -13.32 15.67
CA SER A 31 -7.65 -13.83 14.41
C SER A 31 -7.22 -12.76 13.40
N THR A 32 -7.91 -11.63 13.24
CA THR A 32 -7.53 -10.59 12.25
C THR A 32 -6.25 -9.88 12.68
N SER A 33 -6.15 -9.52 13.96
CA SER A 33 -4.91 -8.95 14.51
C SER A 33 -3.74 -9.94 14.41
N TYR A 34 -3.99 -11.23 14.57
CA TYR A 34 -2.98 -12.29 14.42
C TYR A 34 -2.58 -12.46 12.96
N ILE A 35 -3.51 -12.46 12.02
CA ILE A 35 -3.25 -12.54 10.57
C ILE A 35 -2.40 -11.34 10.14
N THR A 36 -2.77 -10.13 10.52
CA THR A 36 -2.05 -8.88 10.22
C THR A 36 -0.61 -8.93 10.76
N SER A 37 -0.43 -9.31 12.04
CA SER A 37 0.89 -9.40 12.64
C SER A 37 1.75 -10.53 12.04
N SER A 38 1.14 -11.61 11.61
CA SER A 38 1.81 -12.74 10.98
C SER A 38 2.18 -12.44 9.53
N ALA A 39 1.32 -11.78 8.77
CA ALA A 39 1.58 -11.35 7.40
C ALA A 39 2.76 -10.37 7.33
N MET A 40 2.88 -9.44 8.27
CA MET A 40 4.01 -8.50 8.36
C MET A 40 5.36 -9.16 8.67
N LYS A 41 5.38 -10.43 9.10
CA LYS A 41 6.62 -11.23 9.24
C LYS A 41 7.09 -11.83 7.91
N ILE A 42 6.26 -11.80 6.88
CA ILE A 42 6.60 -12.23 5.52
C ILE A 42 7.29 -11.07 4.82
N SER A 43 8.58 -11.22 4.51
CA SER A 43 9.43 -10.14 4.00
C SER A 43 8.86 -9.39 2.78
N PRO A 44 8.35 -10.04 1.73
CA PRO A 44 7.73 -9.35 0.60
C PRO A 44 6.52 -8.48 1.00
N VAL A 45 5.64 -8.98 1.87
CA VAL A 45 4.48 -8.20 2.39
C VAL A 45 4.95 -6.98 3.16
N HIS A 46 5.89 -7.17 4.08
CA HIS A 46 6.47 -6.07 4.85
C HIS A 46 7.07 -4.99 3.95
N ARG A 47 7.78 -5.39 2.90
CA ARG A 47 8.37 -4.46 1.93
C ARG A 47 7.29 -3.73 1.12
N ALA A 48 6.30 -4.43 0.57
CA ALA A 48 5.21 -3.84 -0.20
C ALA A 48 4.42 -2.80 0.61
N VAL A 49 3.93 -3.19 1.80
CA VAL A 49 3.19 -2.30 2.69
C VAL A 49 4.01 -1.07 3.08
N ASN A 50 5.30 -1.25 3.43
CA ASN A 50 6.14 -0.12 3.78
C ASN A 50 6.47 0.77 2.58
N LEU A 51 6.67 0.22 1.38
CA LEU A 51 6.98 1.01 0.20
C LEU A 51 5.82 1.93 -0.16
N ILE A 52 4.59 1.40 -0.25
CA ILE A 52 3.38 2.18 -0.55
C ILE A 52 3.14 3.23 0.55
N SER A 53 3.12 2.81 1.81
CA SER A 53 2.79 3.71 2.91
C SER A 53 3.81 4.83 3.12
N ARG A 54 5.11 4.54 2.91
CA ARG A 54 6.17 5.56 2.97
C ARG A 54 6.06 6.55 1.82
N SER A 55 5.78 6.08 0.61
CA SER A 55 5.60 6.94 -0.56
C SER A 55 4.47 7.95 -0.33
N CYS A 56 3.31 7.50 0.19
CA CYS A 56 2.22 8.40 0.56
C CYS A 56 2.62 9.40 1.66
N GLY A 57 3.46 9.00 2.62
CA GLY A 57 3.95 9.90 3.67
C GLY A 57 4.98 10.91 3.19
N ILE A 58 5.81 10.58 2.19
CA ILE A 58 6.88 11.46 1.68
C ILE A 58 6.34 12.52 0.73
N LEU A 59 5.40 12.14 -0.15
CA LEU A 59 4.90 13.04 -1.18
C LEU A 59 4.18 14.25 -0.58
N PRO A 60 4.58 15.49 -0.95
CA PRO A 60 3.89 16.69 -0.50
C PRO A 60 2.52 16.79 -1.15
N ILE A 61 1.58 17.34 -0.40
CA ILE A 61 0.22 17.64 -0.84
C ILE A 61 0.12 19.15 -1.00
N SER A 62 -0.36 19.62 -2.14
CA SER A 62 -0.59 21.05 -2.38
C SER A 62 -2.07 21.32 -2.62
N LEU A 63 -2.53 22.49 -2.22
CA LEU A 63 -3.85 22.99 -2.53
C LEU A 63 -3.76 23.88 -3.74
N TYR A 64 -4.52 23.58 -4.76
CA TYR A 64 -4.56 24.32 -6.00
C TYR A 64 -5.94 24.94 -6.23
N GLN A 65 -5.93 26.03 -6.96
CA GLN A 65 -7.13 26.59 -7.56
C GLN A 65 -6.98 26.59 -9.09
N LYS A 66 -7.93 25.98 -9.78
CA LYS A 66 -8.02 26.03 -11.24
C LYS A 66 -8.81 27.28 -11.63
N THR A 67 -8.16 28.23 -12.32
CA THR A 67 -8.75 29.44 -12.88
C THR A 67 -8.67 29.41 -14.41
N GLU A 68 -9.23 30.40 -15.08
CA GLU A 68 -9.10 30.55 -16.54
C GLU A 68 -7.64 30.76 -16.96
N ASP A 69 -6.84 31.42 -16.12
CA ASP A 69 -5.42 31.71 -16.36
C ASP A 69 -4.49 30.54 -16.04
N GLY A 70 -5.04 29.42 -15.51
CA GLY A 70 -4.25 28.23 -15.21
C GLY A 70 -4.42 27.68 -13.80
N LYS A 71 -3.38 27.02 -13.29
CA LYS A 71 -3.33 26.37 -11.98
C LYS A 71 -2.49 27.22 -11.03
N HIS A 72 -3.09 27.69 -9.95
CA HIS A 72 -2.42 28.46 -8.91
C HIS A 72 -2.33 27.66 -7.60
N THR A 73 -1.17 27.71 -6.96
CA THR A 73 -0.97 27.12 -5.63
C THR A 73 -1.53 28.08 -4.57
N ILE A 74 -2.29 27.54 -3.64
CA ILE A 74 -2.89 28.29 -2.53
C ILE A 74 -2.22 27.86 -1.23
N ASP A 75 -1.74 28.81 -0.48
CA ASP A 75 -1.20 28.61 0.86
C ASP A 75 -2.20 29.14 1.90
N ASN A 76 -2.61 28.25 2.82
CA ASN A 76 -3.53 28.59 3.89
C ASN A 76 -3.35 27.64 5.10
N ASP A 77 -4.04 27.96 6.21
CA ASP A 77 -3.99 27.18 7.45
C ASP A 77 -4.33 25.68 7.22
N LEU A 78 -5.22 25.40 6.26
CA LEU A 78 -5.66 24.04 5.98
C LEU A 78 -4.53 23.20 5.33
N ILE A 79 -3.78 23.79 4.40
CA ILE A 79 -2.64 23.10 3.79
C ILE A 79 -1.51 22.90 4.80
N TRP A 80 -1.32 23.84 5.74
CA TRP A 80 -0.37 23.66 6.84
C TRP A 80 -0.70 22.42 7.67
N ILE A 81 -1.98 22.27 8.08
CA ILE A 81 -2.45 21.10 8.84
C ILE A 81 -2.23 19.79 8.06
N VAL A 82 -2.60 19.78 6.78
CA VAL A 82 -2.49 18.55 5.97
C VAL A 82 -1.03 18.21 5.66
N ASN A 83 -0.19 19.21 5.41
CA ASN A 83 1.16 19.00 4.86
C ASN A 83 2.28 19.04 5.92
N ASN A 84 2.05 19.59 7.09
CA ASN A 84 3.07 19.70 8.14
C ASN A 84 2.65 18.96 9.41
N GLU A 85 1.61 19.43 10.09
CA GLU A 85 1.20 18.95 11.41
C GLU A 85 -0.31 18.66 11.46
N PRO A 86 -0.75 17.47 11.05
CA PRO A 86 -2.15 17.08 11.17
C PRO A 86 -2.69 17.18 12.60
N ASN A 87 -1.84 16.94 13.58
CA ASN A 87 -2.12 17.05 15.02
C ASN A 87 -0.82 17.22 15.81
N GLU A 88 -0.94 17.56 17.10
CA GLU A 88 0.19 17.78 18.01
C GLU A 88 1.15 16.58 18.19
N VAL A 89 0.70 15.37 17.85
CA VAL A 89 1.44 14.13 18.11
C VAL A 89 2.18 13.61 16.87
N GLN A 90 1.64 13.89 15.69
CA GLN A 90 2.08 13.25 14.45
C GLN A 90 2.44 14.29 13.39
N THR A 91 3.57 14.07 12.75
CA THR A 91 3.91 14.75 11.49
C THR A 91 3.08 14.17 10.35
N ARG A 92 2.98 14.90 9.22
CA ARG A 92 2.35 14.41 7.98
C ARG A 92 2.84 13.01 7.60
N TYR A 93 4.16 12.81 7.59
CA TYR A 93 4.77 11.53 7.25
C TYR A 93 4.23 10.39 8.10
N THR A 94 4.22 10.58 9.41
CA THR A 94 3.77 9.54 10.35
C THR A 94 2.27 9.28 10.20
N PHE A 95 1.48 10.33 10.02
CA PHE A 95 0.03 10.25 9.89
C PHE A 95 -0.38 9.47 8.63
N PHE A 96 0.03 9.91 7.43
CA PHE A 96 -0.34 9.23 6.19
C PHE A 96 0.25 7.85 6.07
N LYS A 97 1.51 7.66 6.52
CA LYS A 97 2.11 6.32 6.57
C LYS A 97 1.28 5.36 7.41
N GLN A 98 0.83 5.78 8.59
CA GLN A 98 0.06 4.92 9.49
C GLN A 98 -1.33 4.63 8.94
N ILE A 99 -2.03 5.63 8.42
CA ILE A 99 -3.33 5.45 7.77
C ILE A 99 -3.21 4.47 6.59
N MET A 100 -2.19 4.63 5.75
CA MET A 100 -2.01 3.74 4.60
C MET A 100 -1.61 2.32 5.00
N GLN A 101 -0.83 2.16 6.06
CA GLN A 101 -0.60 0.83 6.62
C GLN A 101 -1.90 0.15 7.05
N ASP A 102 -2.80 0.89 7.70
CA ASP A 102 -4.09 0.37 8.12
C ASP A 102 -4.99 0.03 6.91
N VAL A 103 -5.04 0.88 5.88
CA VAL A 103 -5.76 0.59 4.63
C VAL A 103 -5.27 -0.71 4.01
N LEU A 104 -3.97 -0.88 3.84
CA LEU A 104 -3.38 -2.06 3.22
C LEU A 104 -3.57 -3.34 4.06
N LEU A 105 -3.51 -3.22 5.39
CA LEU A 105 -3.57 -4.36 6.29
C LEU A 105 -5.01 -4.74 6.69
N THR A 106 -5.88 -3.75 6.91
CA THR A 106 -7.25 -3.96 7.43
C THR A 106 -8.34 -3.59 6.43
N GLY A 107 -7.97 -2.95 5.33
CA GLY A 107 -8.88 -2.42 4.32
C GLY A 107 -9.34 -0.98 4.59
N ASN A 108 -9.21 -0.49 5.82
CA ASN A 108 -9.78 0.80 6.24
C ASN A 108 -8.77 1.63 7.02
N GLY A 109 -8.73 2.93 6.75
CA GLY A 109 -7.94 3.92 7.48
C GLY A 109 -8.80 5.11 7.86
N TYR A 110 -8.64 5.64 9.08
CA TYR A 110 -9.53 6.67 9.61
C TYR A 110 -8.77 7.87 10.17
N GLY A 111 -9.29 9.07 9.86
CA GLY A 111 -8.89 10.33 10.46
C GLY A 111 -10.11 11.09 10.98
N LEU A 112 -10.12 11.49 12.24
CA LEU A 112 -11.18 12.29 12.82
C LEU A 112 -10.85 13.78 12.62
N ILE A 113 -11.73 14.50 11.94
CA ILE A 113 -11.61 15.93 11.68
C ILE A 113 -12.14 16.71 12.87
N MET A 114 -11.27 17.40 13.58
CA MET A 114 -11.66 18.31 14.64
C MET A 114 -11.83 19.71 14.07
N ARG A 115 -13.00 20.31 14.26
CA ARG A 115 -13.35 21.62 13.73
C ARG A 115 -13.64 22.61 14.83
N ASP A 116 -13.31 23.87 14.54
CA ASP A 116 -13.80 25.02 15.31
C ASP A 116 -14.69 25.85 14.36
N GLY A 117 -16.01 25.72 14.54
CA GLY A 117 -16.98 26.22 13.55
C GLY A 117 -16.80 25.52 12.20
N THR A 118 -16.50 26.29 11.17
CA THR A 118 -16.24 25.77 9.80
C THR A 118 -14.77 25.44 9.52
N LYS A 119 -13.84 25.97 10.34
CA LYS A 119 -12.41 25.76 10.14
C LYS A 119 -11.97 24.40 10.70
N VAL A 120 -11.11 23.72 9.97
CA VAL A 120 -10.43 22.52 10.45
C VAL A 120 -9.33 22.98 11.42
N LYS A 121 -9.33 22.41 12.63
CA LYS A 121 -8.32 22.70 13.65
C LYS A 121 -7.20 21.66 13.62
N GLU A 122 -7.55 20.38 13.54
CA GLU A 122 -6.63 19.26 13.53
C GLU A 122 -7.29 18.01 12.94
N ILE A 123 -6.49 17.02 12.55
CA ILE A 123 -6.95 15.72 12.07
C ILE A 123 -6.29 14.64 12.93
N ARG A 124 -7.09 13.92 13.72
CA ARG A 124 -6.61 12.87 14.62
C ARG A 124 -6.67 11.52 13.95
N TYR A 125 -5.58 10.79 13.99
CA TYR A 125 -5.56 9.39 13.58
C TYR A 125 -6.44 8.54 14.52
N ILE A 126 -7.28 7.69 13.93
CA ILE A 126 -8.11 6.73 14.67
C ILE A 126 -7.79 5.32 14.22
N LYS A 127 -7.46 4.47 15.19
CA LYS A 127 -7.17 3.06 14.90
C LYS A 127 -8.43 2.35 14.38
N PRO A 128 -8.36 1.57 13.28
CA PRO A 128 -9.53 0.89 12.70
C PRO A 128 -10.34 0.07 13.71
N SER A 129 -9.66 -0.56 14.68
CA SER A 129 -10.34 -1.34 15.73
C SER A 129 -11.22 -0.53 16.67
N TYR A 130 -11.18 0.78 16.60
CA TYR A 130 -11.99 1.66 17.43
C TYR A 130 -13.19 2.24 16.69
N VAL A 131 -13.36 1.87 15.41
CA VAL A 131 -14.41 2.42 14.54
C VAL A 131 -15.38 1.32 14.15
N VAL A 132 -16.67 1.60 14.33
CA VAL A 132 -17.77 0.78 13.82
C VAL A 132 -18.55 1.62 12.82
N ILE A 133 -18.64 1.14 11.58
CA ILE A 133 -19.42 1.80 10.53
C ILE A 133 -20.89 1.46 10.72
N LYS A 134 -21.74 2.47 10.76
CA LYS A 134 -23.20 2.35 10.81
C LYS A 134 -23.77 2.88 9.49
N TRP A 135 -24.44 2.01 8.76
CA TRP A 135 -25.10 2.33 7.50
C TRP A 135 -26.60 2.41 7.70
N ASN A 136 -27.20 3.54 7.35
CA ASN A 136 -28.63 3.70 7.29
C ASN A 136 -29.07 3.67 5.81
N GLU A 137 -29.67 2.56 5.42
CA GLU A 137 -30.11 2.32 4.05
C GLU A 137 -31.26 3.27 3.64
N ALA A 138 -32.17 3.60 4.58
CA ALA A 138 -33.31 4.46 4.31
C ALA A 138 -32.91 5.90 3.96
N ASP A 139 -31.94 6.44 4.68
CA ASP A 139 -31.44 7.81 4.47
C ASP A 139 -30.21 7.89 3.55
N TYR A 140 -29.67 6.74 3.12
CA TYR A 140 -28.42 6.64 2.37
C TYR A 140 -27.26 7.38 3.05
N LYS A 141 -27.13 7.18 4.39
CA LYS A 141 -26.13 7.88 5.22
C LYS A 141 -25.24 6.91 5.97
N VAL A 142 -23.95 7.26 6.01
CA VAL A 142 -22.95 6.57 6.82
C VAL A 142 -22.64 7.40 8.06
N SER A 143 -22.57 6.75 9.21
CA SER A 143 -22.05 7.31 10.46
C SER A 143 -21.03 6.34 11.07
N TYR A 144 -20.15 6.88 11.91
CA TYR A 144 -19.04 6.15 12.50
C TYR A 144 -19.17 6.21 14.02
N ASP A 145 -19.30 5.05 14.66
CA ASP A 145 -19.23 4.96 16.12
C ASP A 145 -17.78 4.73 16.53
N ILE A 146 -17.18 5.77 17.12
CA ILE A 146 -15.75 5.79 17.45
C ILE A 146 -15.59 5.67 18.96
N LYS A 147 -14.87 4.64 19.40
CA LYS A 147 -14.59 4.43 20.82
C LYS A 147 -13.91 5.65 21.44
N GLY A 148 -14.53 6.22 22.46
CA GLY A 148 -14.07 7.43 23.15
C GLY A 148 -14.54 8.76 22.54
N TYR A 149 -15.12 8.76 21.34
CA TYR A 149 -15.63 9.97 20.67
C TYR A 149 -17.13 9.90 20.34
N GLY A 150 -17.76 8.73 20.53
CA GLY A 150 -19.18 8.51 20.21
C GLY A 150 -19.46 8.47 18.69
N VAL A 151 -20.73 8.65 18.34
CA VAL A 151 -21.18 8.60 16.95
C VAL A 151 -20.83 9.90 16.23
N LYS A 152 -20.10 9.76 15.11
CA LYS A 152 -19.66 10.85 14.22
C LYS A 152 -20.32 10.74 12.87
N GLN A 153 -20.63 11.88 12.28
CA GLN A 153 -21.21 11.93 10.94
C GLN A 153 -20.13 11.79 9.86
N SER A 154 -20.54 11.42 8.65
CA SER A 154 -19.62 11.19 7.54
C SER A 154 -18.70 12.38 7.24
N TYR A 155 -19.14 13.62 7.44
CA TYR A 155 -18.33 14.81 7.20
C TYR A 155 -17.29 15.12 8.28
N GLU A 156 -17.35 14.42 9.43
CA GLU A 156 -16.39 14.57 10.53
C GLU A 156 -15.26 13.55 10.45
N VAL A 157 -15.34 12.55 9.56
CA VAL A 157 -14.39 11.44 9.50
C VAL A 157 -13.83 11.30 8.09
N LEU A 158 -12.51 11.37 7.95
CA LEU A 158 -11.82 10.89 6.76
C LEU A 158 -11.83 9.36 6.81
N HIS A 159 -12.32 8.73 5.76
CA HIS A 159 -12.35 7.28 5.63
C HIS A 159 -11.70 6.86 4.32
N PHE A 160 -10.51 6.29 4.43
CA PHE A 160 -9.71 5.83 3.31
C PHE A 160 -9.85 4.32 3.15
N PHE A 161 -10.20 3.88 1.95
CA PHE A 161 -10.23 2.46 1.59
C PHE A 161 -10.05 2.33 0.07
N SER A 162 -9.39 1.27 -0.40
CA SER A 162 -9.12 1.06 -1.82
C SER A 162 -10.09 0.06 -2.44
N GLU A 163 -10.22 -1.11 -1.87
CA GLU A 163 -11.14 -2.16 -2.33
C GLU A 163 -12.39 -2.19 -1.45
N SER A 164 -13.55 -2.41 -2.07
CA SER A 164 -14.82 -2.51 -1.37
C SER A 164 -15.82 -3.29 -2.20
N ASP A 165 -16.62 -4.13 -1.54
CA ASP A 165 -17.71 -4.88 -2.19
C ASP A 165 -19.01 -4.07 -2.19
N ASP A 166 -19.18 -3.14 -1.25
CA ASP A 166 -20.40 -2.34 -1.04
C ASP A 166 -20.21 -0.82 -1.24
N GLY A 167 -18.97 -0.36 -1.46
CA GLY A 167 -18.64 1.05 -1.56
C GLY A 167 -18.67 1.82 -0.24
N ILE A 168 -18.83 1.13 0.89
CA ILE A 168 -18.98 1.72 2.22
C ILE A 168 -17.83 1.31 3.12
N GLN A 169 -17.46 0.04 3.10
CA GLN A 169 -16.42 -0.53 3.93
C GLN A 169 -15.31 -1.12 3.06
N GLY A 170 -14.08 -0.84 3.41
CA GLY A 170 -12.92 -1.38 2.72
C GLY A 170 -12.65 -2.84 3.07
N LYS A 171 -12.10 -3.57 2.11
CA LYS A 171 -11.72 -4.97 2.21
C LYS A 171 -10.19 -5.10 2.35
N SER A 172 -9.75 -5.94 3.25
CA SER A 172 -8.32 -6.18 3.46
C SER A 172 -7.71 -6.97 2.30
N ILE A 173 -6.64 -6.47 1.72
CA ILE A 173 -5.83 -7.18 0.71
C ILE A 173 -5.31 -8.51 1.30
N LEU A 174 -4.96 -8.53 2.59
CA LEU A 174 -4.48 -9.74 3.25
C LEU A 174 -5.54 -10.83 3.34
N LYS A 175 -6.84 -10.45 3.40
CA LYS A 175 -7.95 -11.41 3.39
C LYS A 175 -8.07 -12.07 2.02
N SER A 176 -7.91 -11.29 0.96
CA SER A 176 -7.93 -11.79 -0.42
C SER A 176 -6.70 -12.66 -0.75
N ALA A 177 -5.55 -12.33 -0.17
CA ALA A 177 -4.29 -13.05 -0.34
C ALA A 177 -4.07 -14.20 0.67
N GLY A 178 -5.09 -14.59 1.45
CA GLY A 178 -4.95 -15.50 2.60
C GLY A 178 -4.23 -16.80 2.27
N ASP A 179 -4.67 -17.52 1.25
CA ASP A 179 -4.09 -18.81 0.82
C ASP A 179 -2.63 -18.66 0.37
N THR A 180 -2.31 -17.60 -0.38
CA THR A 180 -0.95 -17.30 -0.84
C THR A 180 -0.02 -16.99 0.33
N LEU A 181 -0.50 -16.25 1.32
CA LEU A 181 0.26 -15.91 2.52
C LEU A 181 0.51 -17.14 3.41
N GLU A 182 -0.46 -18.02 3.52
CA GLU A 182 -0.32 -19.29 4.24
C GLU A 182 0.71 -20.19 3.56
N LEU A 183 0.63 -20.34 2.25
CA LEU A 183 1.63 -21.06 1.45
C LEU A 183 3.04 -20.48 1.61
N ALA A 184 3.18 -19.16 1.58
CA ALA A 184 4.46 -18.48 1.79
C ALA A 184 5.00 -18.71 3.21
N ALA A 185 4.14 -18.69 4.22
CA ALA A 185 4.50 -18.98 5.62
C ALA A 185 4.94 -20.43 5.80
N ASP A 186 4.25 -21.37 5.18
CA ASP A 186 4.58 -22.79 5.25
C ASP A 186 5.88 -23.14 4.50
N SER A 187 6.11 -22.50 3.35
CA SER A 187 7.38 -22.58 2.63
C SER A 187 8.55 -22.10 3.51
N ASN A 188 8.39 -20.98 4.21
CA ASN A 188 9.38 -20.47 5.15
C ASN A 188 9.56 -21.40 6.37
N ARG A 189 8.48 -22.00 6.87
CA ARG A 189 8.54 -22.97 7.98
C ARG A 189 9.28 -24.23 7.56
N THR A 190 9.00 -24.73 6.37
CA THR A 190 9.67 -25.90 5.80
C THR A 190 11.16 -25.65 5.60
N ALA A 191 11.51 -24.50 4.99
CA ALA A 191 12.90 -24.09 4.83
C ALA A 191 13.62 -24.00 6.19
N ARG A 192 12.98 -23.39 7.18
CA ARG A 192 13.54 -23.29 8.54
C ARG A 192 13.79 -24.66 9.18
N LYS A 193 12.82 -25.59 9.06
CA LYS A 193 12.98 -26.96 9.56
C LYS A 193 14.13 -27.65 8.85
N PHE A 194 14.24 -27.50 7.54
CA PHE A 194 15.32 -28.06 6.74
C PHE A 194 16.69 -27.58 7.20
N PHE A 195 16.89 -26.27 7.36
CA PHE A 195 18.16 -25.71 7.83
C PHE A 195 18.45 -25.99 9.31
N LYS A 196 17.41 -26.00 10.17
CA LYS A 196 17.58 -26.27 11.60
C LYS A 196 18.00 -27.72 11.85
N ASN A 197 17.53 -28.66 11.07
CA ASN A 197 17.87 -30.07 11.19
C ASN A 197 19.21 -30.42 10.52
N GLY A 198 20.02 -29.40 10.15
CA GLY A 198 21.38 -29.58 9.65
C GLY A 198 21.45 -30.43 8.39
N MET A 199 20.76 -30.00 7.28
CA MET A 199 20.60 -30.82 6.07
C MET A 199 20.11 -32.25 6.38
N GLY A 200 19.19 -32.33 7.32
CA GLY A 200 18.69 -33.45 8.09
C GLY A 200 18.92 -34.76 7.39
N ILE A 201 19.83 -35.53 7.87
CA ILE A 201 19.99 -36.91 7.45
C ILE A 201 18.72 -37.65 7.89
N SER A 202 17.64 -37.40 7.13
CA SER A 202 16.49 -38.32 7.19
C SER A 202 16.97 -39.57 6.52
N GLY A 203 17.16 -40.61 7.27
CA GLY A 203 17.63 -41.89 6.78
C GLY A 203 16.78 -43.04 7.29
N ILE A 204 16.86 -44.11 6.58
CA ILE A 204 16.26 -45.39 6.99
C ILE A 204 17.37 -46.23 7.57
N LEU A 205 17.26 -46.55 8.87
CA LEU A 205 18.08 -47.54 9.51
C LEU A 205 17.51 -48.92 9.19
N LYS A 206 18.25 -49.69 8.43
CA LYS A 206 17.89 -51.12 8.11
C LYS A 206 18.68 -52.04 9.03
N PHE A 207 18.01 -52.92 9.66
CA PHE A 207 18.60 -53.98 10.49
C PHE A 207 18.42 -55.33 9.83
N LYS A 208 19.45 -56.17 9.87
CA LYS A 208 19.39 -57.52 9.35
C LYS A 208 18.48 -58.43 10.16
N ASN A 209 18.36 -58.16 11.45
CA ASN A 209 17.57 -58.94 12.38
C ASN A 209 16.26 -58.24 12.74
N LEU A 210 15.19 -58.99 13.03
CA LEU A 210 13.92 -58.47 13.51
C LEU A 210 14.07 -57.85 14.90
N LEU A 211 13.79 -56.57 15.00
CA LEU A 211 13.83 -55.81 16.25
C LEU A 211 12.51 -55.95 17.01
N ASN A 212 12.61 -56.18 18.32
CA ASN A 212 11.51 -56.10 19.26
C ASN A 212 11.11 -54.61 19.44
N ASP A 213 9.83 -54.34 19.80
CA ASP A 213 9.32 -52.96 19.99
C ASP A 213 10.10 -52.17 21.04
N LYS A 214 10.60 -52.80 22.08
CA LYS A 214 11.44 -52.19 23.09
C LYS A 214 12.77 -51.74 22.51
N GLN A 215 13.42 -52.53 21.73
CA GLN A 215 14.68 -52.24 21.04
C GLN A 215 14.50 -51.13 20.00
N ARG A 216 13.37 -51.10 19.27
CA ARG A 216 13.04 -50.00 18.35
C ARG A 216 12.96 -48.67 19.06
N ASN A 217 12.30 -48.61 20.21
CA ASN A 217 12.13 -47.39 20.98
C ASN A 217 13.48 -46.91 21.60
N GLU A 218 14.29 -47.83 22.09
CA GLU A 218 15.62 -47.52 22.62
C GLU A 218 16.53 -46.93 21.53
N ILE A 219 16.57 -47.56 20.34
CA ILE A 219 17.34 -47.08 19.20
C ILE A 219 16.83 -45.70 18.75
N ARG A 220 15.51 -45.51 18.67
CA ARG A 220 14.89 -44.26 18.28
C ARG A 220 15.24 -43.15 19.26
N THR A 221 15.24 -43.40 20.54
CA THR A 221 15.58 -42.44 21.57
C THR A 221 17.07 -42.10 21.53
N ALA A 222 17.94 -43.09 21.46
CA ALA A 222 19.37 -42.92 21.35
C ALA A 222 19.75 -42.10 20.07
N TRP A 223 19.13 -42.41 18.95
CA TRP A 223 19.32 -41.68 17.69
C TRP A 223 18.87 -40.22 17.80
N SER A 224 17.67 -39.97 18.34
CA SER A 224 17.16 -38.62 18.51
C SER A 224 18.01 -37.77 19.47
N THR A 225 18.53 -38.38 20.50
CA THR A 225 19.42 -37.73 21.48
C THR A 225 20.76 -37.39 20.83
N SER A 226 21.34 -38.32 20.09
CA SER A 226 22.61 -38.13 19.38
C SER A 226 22.50 -37.02 18.30
N MET A 227 21.39 -36.89 17.61
CA MET A 227 21.14 -35.86 16.61
C MET A 227 20.76 -34.48 17.19
N SER A 228 20.26 -34.43 18.44
CA SER A 228 19.83 -33.18 19.08
C SER A 228 20.96 -32.42 19.77
N THR A 229 22.09 -33.07 20.04
CA THR A 229 23.23 -32.50 20.82
C THR A 229 24.13 -31.53 20.01
N GLY A 230 23.82 -31.22 18.76
CA GLY A 230 24.48 -30.11 18.03
C GLY A 230 25.96 -30.32 17.63
N ASP A 231 26.58 -31.39 18.06
CA ASP A 231 28.01 -31.66 17.93
C ASP A 231 28.30 -32.54 16.69
N GLY A 232 27.65 -32.26 15.54
CA GLY A 232 27.90 -32.98 14.29
C GLY A 232 27.76 -34.47 14.42
N GLY A 233 26.66 -34.96 15.05
CA GLY A 233 26.46 -36.27 15.57
C GLY A 233 27.00 -37.39 14.68
N ILE A 234 28.10 -37.98 15.06
CA ILE A 234 28.61 -39.22 14.46
C ILE A 234 27.71 -40.34 14.93
N ALA A 235 26.88 -40.88 14.04
CA ALA A 235 26.13 -42.08 14.37
C ALA A 235 27.02 -43.29 14.33
N ILE A 236 27.22 -43.96 15.49
CA ILE A 236 27.96 -45.21 15.58
C ILE A 236 26.94 -46.32 15.32
N LEU A 237 27.09 -47.00 14.19
CA LEU A 237 26.28 -48.13 13.80
C LEU A 237 27.01 -49.46 14.14
N GLY A 238 26.28 -50.40 14.69
CA GLY A 238 26.76 -51.78 14.83
C GLY A 238 26.80 -52.51 13.48
N ASN A 239 27.54 -53.60 13.39
CA ASN A 239 27.72 -54.41 12.17
C ASN A 239 26.40 -54.93 11.54
N ASP A 240 25.27 -54.89 12.25
CA ASP A 240 23.98 -55.35 11.81
C ASP A 240 23.05 -54.23 11.31
N ALA A 241 23.51 -53.00 11.33
CA ALA A 241 22.72 -51.83 10.91
C ALA A 241 23.32 -51.17 9.66
N ASP A 242 22.49 -50.97 8.67
CA ASP A 242 22.83 -50.20 7.46
C ASP A 242 22.03 -48.92 7.44
N PHE A 243 22.72 -47.79 7.21
CA PHE A 243 22.09 -46.46 7.12
C PHE A 243 21.99 -46.03 5.67
N GLN A 244 20.77 -45.92 5.19
CA GLN A 244 20.47 -45.37 3.89
C GLN A 244 20.00 -43.89 4.08
N SER A 245 20.84 -42.96 3.73
CA SER A 245 20.45 -41.54 3.73
C SER A 245 19.35 -41.27 2.69
N VAL A 246 18.25 -40.70 3.12
CA VAL A 246 17.25 -40.08 2.23
C VAL A 246 17.48 -38.60 2.30
N SER A 247 18.52 -38.12 1.64
CA SER A 247 18.74 -36.66 1.53
C SER A 247 17.89 -36.13 0.39
N LEU A 248 16.95 -35.25 0.71
CA LEU A 248 16.32 -34.39 -0.30
C LEU A 248 17.35 -33.31 -0.67
N ASP A 249 17.89 -33.39 -1.86
CA ASP A 249 18.75 -32.32 -2.38
C ASP A 249 17.90 -31.05 -2.49
N PRO A 250 18.31 -29.91 -1.89
CA PRO A 250 17.59 -28.66 -2.00
C PRO A 250 17.39 -28.19 -3.45
N LYS A 251 18.30 -28.54 -4.35
CA LYS A 251 18.16 -28.28 -5.79
C LYS A 251 17.03 -29.09 -6.42
N ASN A 252 16.78 -30.28 -5.94
CA ASN A 252 15.70 -31.16 -6.45
C ASN A 252 14.34 -30.87 -5.78
N SER A 253 14.29 -30.07 -4.72
CA SER A 253 13.04 -29.82 -3.98
C SER A 253 12.19 -28.70 -4.54
N GLN A 254 12.64 -28.00 -5.61
CA GLN A 254 11.96 -26.81 -6.17
C GLN A 254 11.61 -25.74 -5.12
N LEU A 255 12.25 -25.80 -3.95
CA LEU A 255 11.94 -24.92 -2.82
C LEU A 255 12.30 -23.46 -3.14
N LEU A 256 13.38 -23.26 -3.89
CA LEU A 256 13.82 -21.92 -4.28
C LEU A 256 12.86 -21.31 -5.30
N GLU A 257 12.46 -22.07 -6.31
CA GLU A 257 11.50 -21.64 -7.34
C GLU A 257 10.14 -21.33 -6.71
N SER A 258 9.65 -22.18 -5.79
CA SER A 258 8.43 -21.94 -5.04
C SER A 258 8.48 -20.65 -4.24
N ARG A 259 9.63 -20.31 -3.64
CA ARG A 259 9.79 -19.04 -2.91
C ARG A 259 9.78 -17.84 -3.85
N GLN A 260 10.42 -17.92 -5.01
CA GLN A 260 10.36 -16.86 -6.02
C GLN A 260 8.94 -16.67 -6.56
N PHE A 261 8.23 -17.77 -6.83
CA PHE A 261 6.83 -17.73 -7.23
C PHE A 261 5.95 -17.04 -6.17
N ASN A 262 6.12 -17.37 -4.88
CA ASN A 262 5.38 -16.72 -3.80
C ASN A 262 5.64 -15.21 -3.74
N VAL A 263 6.87 -14.75 -4.00
CA VAL A 263 7.18 -13.31 -4.08
C VAL A 263 6.43 -12.65 -5.22
N ALA A 264 6.39 -13.29 -6.39
CA ALA A 264 5.67 -12.77 -7.56
C ALA A 264 4.15 -12.73 -7.33
N GLU A 265 3.57 -13.75 -6.68
CA GLU A 265 2.15 -13.75 -6.30
C GLU A 265 1.82 -12.63 -5.31
N ILE A 266 2.63 -12.45 -4.26
CA ILE A 266 2.45 -11.36 -3.31
C ILE A 266 2.55 -10.00 -4.01
N ALA A 267 3.48 -9.84 -4.96
CA ALA A 267 3.63 -8.59 -5.72
C ALA A 267 2.36 -8.23 -6.50
N ARG A 268 1.67 -9.22 -7.08
CA ARG A 268 0.40 -9.03 -7.82
C ARG A 268 -0.73 -8.51 -6.94
N PHE A 269 -0.83 -8.97 -5.68
CA PHE A 269 -1.84 -8.46 -4.75
C PHE A 269 -1.65 -6.98 -4.38
N PHE A 270 -0.45 -6.45 -4.55
CA PHE A 270 -0.13 -5.05 -4.30
C PHE A 270 0.09 -4.23 -5.57
N ASP A 271 -0.29 -4.76 -6.74
CA ASP A 271 -0.11 -4.13 -8.06
C ASP A 271 1.34 -3.66 -8.29
N MET A 272 2.32 -4.48 -7.88
CA MET A 272 3.73 -4.15 -7.93
C MET A 272 4.52 -5.11 -8.81
N ASN A 273 5.54 -4.58 -9.49
CA ASN A 273 6.49 -5.44 -10.17
C ASN A 273 7.32 -6.24 -9.14
N PRO A 274 7.46 -7.58 -9.28
CA PRO A 274 8.21 -8.42 -8.36
C PRO A 274 9.64 -7.95 -8.08
N CYS A 275 10.31 -7.28 -9.02
CA CYS A 275 11.66 -6.74 -8.80
C CYS A 275 11.71 -5.67 -7.70
N MET A 276 10.61 -4.95 -7.44
CA MET A 276 10.49 -4.01 -6.32
C MET A 276 10.50 -4.70 -4.96
N LEU A 277 10.16 -5.99 -4.92
CA LEU A 277 10.17 -6.81 -3.71
C LEU A 277 11.47 -7.60 -3.49
N GLY A 278 12.46 -7.47 -4.39
CA GLY A 278 13.78 -8.04 -4.22
C GLY A 278 14.02 -9.32 -5.02
N THR A 279 13.33 -9.51 -6.14
CA THR A 279 13.72 -10.50 -7.16
C THR A 279 14.85 -9.95 -8.01
N ASP A 280 15.63 -10.85 -8.64
CA ASP A 280 16.74 -10.46 -9.51
C ASP A 280 16.25 -9.57 -10.66
N SER A 281 16.92 -8.42 -10.83
CA SER A 281 16.56 -7.43 -11.86
C SER A 281 17.78 -6.69 -12.38
N ASN A 282 17.76 -6.37 -13.67
CA ASN A 282 18.72 -5.48 -14.30
C ASN A 282 18.34 -4.02 -14.10
N TYR A 283 19.29 -3.09 -14.25
CA TYR A 283 19.06 -1.65 -14.03
C TYR A 283 17.87 -1.10 -14.83
N ASN A 284 17.75 -1.43 -16.11
CA ASN A 284 16.64 -0.99 -16.97
C ASN A 284 15.26 -1.51 -16.49
N GLN A 285 15.25 -2.69 -15.88
CA GLN A 285 14.02 -3.25 -15.29
C GLN A 285 13.60 -2.50 -14.02
N ILE A 286 14.55 -1.98 -13.26
CA ILE A 286 14.26 -1.21 -12.05
C ILE A 286 13.61 0.12 -12.41
N GLU A 287 14.09 0.83 -13.43
CA GLU A 287 13.51 2.08 -13.89
C GLU A 287 12.08 1.90 -14.41
N ALA A 288 11.88 0.93 -15.30
CA ALA A 288 10.53 0.58 -15.78
C ALA A 288 9.59 0.16 -14.63
N ALA A 289 10.11 -0.57 -13.64
CA ALA A 289 9.34 -0.97 -12.47
C ALA A 289 8.97 0.20 -11.56
N MET A 290 9.82 1.23 -11.45
CA MET A 290 9.49 2.46 -10.71
C MET A 290 8.37 3.25 -11.39
N ILE A 291 8.39 3.35 -12.71
CA ILE A 291 7.32 3.99 -13.49
C ILE A 291 6.01 3.21 -13.31
N GLY A 292 6.05 1.88 -13.46
CA GLY A 292 4.89 1.01 -13.23
C GLY A 292 4.37 1.13 -11.79
N PHE A 293 5.25 1.13 -10.78
CA PHE A 293 4.86 1.36 -9.39
C PHE A 293 4.13 2.68 -9.19
N LEU A 294 4.61 3.76 -9.82
CA LEU A 294 3.95 5.06 -9.70
C LEU A 294 2.57 5.06 -10.36
N GLN A 295 2.46 4.50 -11.58
CA GLN A 295 1.24 4.57 -12.38
C GLN A 295 0.17 3.55 -11.95
N GLU A 296 0.57 2.32 -11.68
CA GLU A 296 -0.34 1.20 -11.44
C GLU A 296 -0.67 1.03 -9.94
N CYS A 297 0.33 1.18 -9.07
CA CYS A 297 0.18 0.93 -7.65
C CYS A 297 -0.12 2.22 -6.87
N LEU A 298 0.69 3.27 -7.05
CA LEU A 298 0.64 4.45 -6.18
C LEU A 298 -0.41 5.46 -6.62
N GLN A 299 -0.55 5.74 -7.92
CA GLN A 299 -1.47 6.74 -8.44
C GLN A 299 -2.94 6.50 -8.03
N PRO A 300 -3.49 5.28 -8.06
CA PRO A 300 -4.84 5.01 -7.57
C PRO A 300 -4.99 5.34 -6.08
N VAL A 301 -3.99 5.00 -5.27
CA VAL A 301 -3.96 5.28 -3.83
C VAL A 301 -3.92 6.79 -3.56
N LEU A 302 -3.07 7.53 -4.27
CA LEU A 302 -2.99 8.99 -4.16
C LEU A 302 -4.32 9.64 -4.55
N THR A 303 -4.93 9.19 -5.65
CA THR A 303 -6.22 9.69 -6.12
C THR A 303 -7.32 9.46 -5.09
N MET A 304 -7.35 8.29 -4.44
CA MET A 304 -8.29 8.00 -3.36
C MET A 304 -8.12 8.98 -2.18
N ILE A 305 -6.87 9.25 -1.78
CA ILE A 305 -6.59 10.21 -0.72
C ILE A 305 -7.02 11.62 -1.13
N GLU A 306 -6.65 12.08 -2.33
CA GLU A 306 -7.01 13.40 -2.86
C GLU A 306 -8.53 13.61 -2.89
N GLN A 307 -9.27 12.62 -3.39
CA GLN A 307 -10.73 12.69 -3.46
C GLN A 307 -11.39 12.77 -2.09
N GLU A 308 -10.90 12.01 -1.11
CA GLU A 308 -11.46 12.05 0.24
C GLU A 308 -11.10 13.35 0.96
N LEU A 309 -9.89 13.88 0.81
CA LEU A 309 -9.52 15.20 1.31
C LEU A 309 -10.39 16.30 0.68
N ASN A 310 -10.55 16.28 -0.64
CA ASN A 310 -11.39 17.23 -1.39
C ASN A 310 -12.84 17.18 -0.92
N ARG A 311 -13.37 15.97 -0.69
CA ARG A 311 -14.75 15.76 -0.27
C ARG A 311 -15.04 16.26 1.12
N LYS A 312 -14.09 16.08 2.05
CA LYS A 312 -14.31 16.27 3.50
C LYS A 312 -13.72 17.56 4.07
N LEU A 313 -12.59 18.01 3.54
CA LEU A 313 -11.91 19.20 4.06
C LEU A 313 -12.36 20.48 3.38
N LEU A 314 -12.63 20.43 2.06
CA LEU A 314 -13.09 21.60 1.30
C LEU A 314 -14.61 21.75 1.37
N LEU A 315 -15.06 22.97 1.55
CA LEU A 315 -16.48 23.34 1.44
C LEU A 315 -16.96 23.15 -0.01
N ARG A 316 -18.24 22.86 -0.19
CA ARG A 316 -18.83 22.70 -1.53
C ARG A 316 -18.57 23.95 -2.40
N ARG A 317 -18.67 25.15 -1.80
CA ARG A 317 -18.39 26.43 -2.48
C ARG A 317 -16.97 26.48 -3.03
N GLU A 318 -15.98 26.09 -2.22
CA GLU A 318 -14.56 26.11 -2.62
C GLU A 318 -14.31 25.15 -3.78
N ARG A 319 -14.86 23.93 -3.71
CA ARG A 319 -14.77 22.96 -4.81
C ARG A 319 -15.39 23.47 -6.10
N MET A 320 -16.52 24.20 -6.01
CA MET A 320 -17.13 24.84 -7.18
C MET A 320 -16.30 26.01 -7.73
N GLN A 321 -15.46 26.61 -6.93
CA GLN A 321 -14.49 27.66 -7.31
C GLN A 321 -13.17 27.07 -7.85
N GLY A 322 -13.10 25.75 -8.04
CA GLY A 322 -11.93 25.09 -8.61
C GLY A 322 -10.82 24.74 -7.62
N TYR A 323 -11.08 24.77 -6.29
CA TYR A 323 -10.09 24.34 -5.30
C TYR A 323 -10.02 22.82 -5.22
N TYR A 324 -8.79 22.26 -5.18
CA TYR A 324 -8.55 20.83 -5.02
C TYR A 324 -7.17 20.55 -4.44
N PHE A 325 -7.08 19.47 -3.68
CA PHE A 325 -5.81 18.91 -3.22
C PHE A 325 -5.21 18.01 -4.31
N SER A 326 -3.91 18.07 -4.47
CA SER A 326 -3.18 17.14 -5.34
C SER A 326 -1.79 16.88 -4.78
N PHE A 327 -1.33 15.62 -4.91
CA PHE A 327 0.03 15.25 -4.60
C PHE A 327 0.99 15.73 -5.68
N ASP A 328 2.18 16.18 -5.28
CA ASP A 328 3.27 16.39 -6.20
C ASP A 328 4.07 15.09 -6.37
N THR A 329 3.87 14.45 -7.51
CA THR A 329 4.54 13.19 -7.86
C THR A 329 5.82 13.39 -8.65
N GLN A 330 6.17 14.63 -9.03
CA GLN A 330 7.35 14.90 -9.86
C GLN A 330 8.65 14.50 -9.16
N ASP A 331 8.69 14.59 -7.84
CA ASP A 331 9.86 14.20 -7.04
C ASP A 331 10.18 12.71 -7.09
N LEU A 332 9.16 11.85 -7.25
CA LEU A 332 9.38 10.41 -7.42
C LEU A 332 9.93 10.03 -8.79
N LEU A 333 9.66 10.84 -9.80
CA LEU A 333 10.13 10.64 -11.18
C LEU A 333 11.54 11.20 -11.42
N ARG A 334 12.18 11.78 -10.40
CA ARG A 334 13.58 12.25 -10.49
C ARG A 334 14.53 11.05 -10.61
N CYS A 335 14.55 10.44 -11.80
CA CYS A 335 15.36 9.25 -12.07
C CYS A 335 16.84 9.53 -11.89
N THR A 336 17.43 10.39 -12.71
CA THR A 336 18.81 10.85 -12.53
C THR A 336 18.91 12.36 -12.72
N LYS A 337 19.96 13.00 -12.16
CA LYS A 337 20.21 14.43 -12.41
C LYS A 337 20.36 14.72 -13.90
N LYS A 338 20.82 13.74 -14.68
CA LYS A 338 20.97 13.86 -16.12
C LYS A 338 19.62 13.89 -16.81
N ASP A 339 18.73 12.94 -16.50
CA ASP A 339 17.39 12.86 -17.10
C ASP A 339 16.56 14.08 -16.75
N LEU A 340 16.68 14.58 -15.50
CA LEU A 340 16.05 15.84 -15.09
C LEU A 340 16.59 17.02 -15.90
N ALA A 341 17.92 17.15 -16.08
CA ALA A 341 18.51 18.20 -16.89
C ALA A 341 18.06 18.13 -18.34
N ASP A 342 18.02 16.95 -18.93
CA ASP A 342 17.54 16.75 -20.30
C ASP A 342 16.05 17.09 -20.45
N TYR A 343 15.22 16.73 -19.46
CA TYR A 343 13.81 17.08 -19.43
C TYR A 343 13.59 18.60 -19.33
N LEU A 344 14.24 19.26 -18.37
CA LEU A 344 14.13 20.70 -18.18
C LEU A 344 14.64 21.47 -19.41
N THR A 345 15.75 21.04 -20.01
CA THR A 345 16.28 21.63 -21.24
C THR A 345 15.29 21.54 -22.41
N LYS A 346 14.61 20.37 -22.54
CA LYS A 346 13.57 20.21 -23.55
C LYS A 346 12.37 21.13 -23.34
N LEU A 347 11.96 21.35 -22.10
CA LEU A 347 10.85 22.27 -21.80
C LEU A 347 11.17 23.71 -22.22
N VAL A 348 12.37 24.22 -21.90
CA VAL A 348 12.81 25.57 -22.31
C VAL A 348 12.93 25.64 -23.82
N ASN A 349 13.63 24.71 -24.46
CA ASN A 349 13.89 24.72 -25.90
C ASN A 349 12.62 24.66 -26.76
N ASN A 350 11.55 24.07 -26.23
CA ASN A 350 10.25 24.00 -26.89
C ASN A 350 9.30 25.14 -26.50
N GLY A 351 9.73 26.08 -25.68
CA GLY A 351 8.92 27.21 -25.24
C GLY A 351 7.74 26.81 -24.33
N LEU A 352 7.82 25.65 -23.66
CA LEU A 352 6.78 25.14 -22.78
C LEU A 352 6.89 25.66 -21.34
N ALA A 353 8.07 26.15 -20.96
CA ALA A 353 8.33 26.76 -19.65
C ALA A 353 9.38 27.87 -19.78
N THR A 354 9.26 28.88 -18.93
CA THR A 354 10.26 29.93 -18.83
C THR A 354 11.47 29.50 -17.99
N PRO A 355 12.67 30.04 -18.22
CA PRO A 355 13.83 29.77 -17.36
C PRO A 355 13.56 30.03 -15.88
N ASN A 356 12.83 31.11 -15.53
CA ASN A 356 12.55 31.44 -14.14
C ASN A 356 11.59 30.48 -13.47
N GLU A 357 10.56 29.96 -14.16
CA GLU A 357 9.70 28.88 -13.66
C GLU A 357 10.48 27.61 -13.33
N LEU A 358 11.50 27.28 -14.14
CA LEU A 358 12.33 26.11 -13.87
C LEU A 358 13.36 26.36 -12.77
N ARG A 359 13.85 27.61 -12.65
CA ARG A 359 14.74 28.02 -11.56
C ARG A 359 14.01 27.98 -10.23
N GLU A 360 12.77 28.44 -10.18
CA GLU A 360 11.92 28.32 -8.99
C GLU A 360 11.72 26.86 -8.55
N LYS A 361 11.46 25.95 -9.50
CA LYS A 361 11.37 24.50 -9.22
C LYS A 361 12.67 23.87 -8.69
N LEU A 362 13.80 24.50 -8.95
CA LEU A 362 15.12 24.09 -8.49
C LEU A 362 15.61 24.89 -7.26
N ASP A 363 14.74 25.69 -6.63
CA ASP A 363 15.06 26.59 -5.53
C ASP A 363 16.19 27.57 -5.86
N LEU A 364 16.29 27.98 -7.12
CA LEU A 364 17.27 28.96 -7.61
C LEU A 364 16.63 30.34 -7.73
N LYS A 365 17.42 31.39 -7.45
CA LYS A 365 16.95 32.79 -7.61
C LYS A 365 16.58 33.07 -9.06
N PRO A 366 15.51 33.84 -9.32
CA PRO A 366 15.18 34.29 -10.68
C PRO A 366 16.33 35.08 -11.30
N MET A 367 16.40 35.11 -12.63
CA MET A 367 17.39 35.84 -13.39
C MET A 367 16.69 36.85 -14.29
N ASP A 368 17.37 37.97 -14.59
CA ASP A 368 16.85 38.99 -15.51
C ASP A 368 16.69 38.39 -16.92
N GLY A 369 15.54 38.68 -17.56
CA GLY A 369 15.18 38.09 -18.87
C GLY A 369 14.73 36.63 -18.83
N GLY A 370 14.66 36.02 -17.64
CA GLY A 370 14.26 34.63 -17.51
C GLY A 370 12.75 34.35 -17.55
N ASP A 371 11.92 35.39 -17.66
CA ASP A 371 10.46 35.27 -17.75
C ASP A 371 9.94 35.17 -19.19
N GLU A 372 10.86 35.25 -20.17
CA GLU A 372 10.52 35.07 -21.58
C GLU A 372 10.61 33.60 -21.98
N CYS A 373 9.71 33.21 -22.90
CA CYS A 373 9.74 31.85 -23.48
C CYS A 373 10.76 31.81 -24.63
N TYR A 374 11.65 30.84 -24.58
CA TYR A 374 12.65 30.59 -25.63
C TYR A 374 12.23 29.43 -26.50
N MET A 375 12.34 29.58 -27.81
CA MET A 375 12.10 28.51 -28.77
C MET A 375 13.30 28.40 -29.71
N GLN A 376 13.66 27.16 -30.01
CA GLN A 376 14.74 26.88 -30.96
C GLN A 376 14.30 27.32 -32.36
N THR A 377 14.99 28.26 -32.97
CA THR A 377 14.65 28.88 -34.29
C THR A 377 14.78 27.91 -35.48
N ALA A 378 15.32 26.73 -35.27
CA ALA A 378 15.44 25.69 -36.30
C ALA A 378 14.11 24.99 -36.66
N MET A 379 13.02 25.25 -35.94
CA MET A 379 11.69 24.69 -36.27
C MET A 379 10.91 25.67 -37.11
N SER A 380 10.62 25.31 -38.34
CA SER A 380 9.75 26.06 -39.26
C SER A 380 8.40 25.34 -39.40
N PRO A 381 7.26 26.04 -39.51
CA PRO A 381 6.00 25.41 -39.82
C PRO A 381 6.11 24.61 -41.11
N ILE A 382 5.57 23.38 -41.13
CA ILE A 382 5.60 22.49 -42.29
C ILE A 382 5.11 23.19 -43.57
N ASN A 383 4.10 24.05 -43.45
CA ASN A 383 3.56 24.83 -44.57
C ASN A 383 4.55 25.83 -45.17
N ASN A 384 5.52 26.32 -44.38
CA ASN A 384 6.58 27.23 -44.87
C ASN A 384 7.71 26.43 -45.58
N ILE A 385 7.97 25.21 -45.16
CA ILE A 385 8.95 24.33 -45.78
C ILE A 385 8.44 23.93 -47.17
N VAL A 386 7.17 23.59 -47.32
CA VAL A 386 6.55 23.24 -48.60
C VAL A 386 6.58 24.44 -49.56
N LYS A 387 6.24 25.65 -49.10
CA LYS A 387 6.29 26.88 -49.92
C LYS A 387 7.68 27.26 -50.37
N ASN A 388 8.71 27.04 -49.54
CA ASN A 388 10.10 27.30 -49.94
C ASN A 388 10.60 26.32 -50.96
N THR A 389 10.18 25.06 -50.88
CA THR A 389 10.53 24.00 -51.88
C THR A 389 9.82 24.23 -53.21
N GLU A 390 8.61 24.79 -53.23
CA GLU A 390 7.89 25.16 -54.46
C GLU A 390 8.53 26.38 -55.11
N ASN A 391 8.88 27.45 -54.34
CA ASN A 391 9.56 28.65 -54.85
C ASN A 391 10.99 28.37 -55.37
N GLU A 392 11.70 27.39 -54.82
CA GLU A 392 13.03 26.98 -55.33
C GLU A 392 12.94 26.16 -56.66
N ARG A 393 11.82 25.49 -56.91
CA ARG A 393 11.57 24.79 -58.19
C ARG A 393 11.18 25.77 -59.30
N ASP A 394 10.35 26.76 -59.00
CA ASP A 394 9.93 27.79 -59.97
C ASP A 394 11.04 28.78 -60.33
N THR A 395 12.15 28.81 -59.61
CA THR A 395 13.33 29.63 -59.92
C THR A 395 14.41 28.89 -60.72
N GLN A 396 14.22 27.61 -60.96
CA GLN A 396 15.15 26.77 -61.76
C GLN A 396 14.59 26.35 -63.14
N GLU A 397 13.36 26.79 -63.48
CA GLU A 397 12.80 26.77 -64.84
C GLU A 397 12.92 28.19 -65.47
#